data_dbd13ce1c3aa2a9075982385d3fb7639
#
_entry.id   dbd13ce1c3aa2a9075982385d3fb7639
#
_cell.length_a   1.000
_cell.length_b   1.000
_cell.length_c   1.000
_cell.angle_alpha   90.00
_cell.angle_beta   90.00
_cell.angle_gamma   90.00
#
_symmetry.space_group_name_H-M   'P 1'
#
loop_
_entity.id
_entity.type
_entity.pdbx_description
1 polymer ?
#
loop_
_entity_poly.entity_id
_entity_poly.type
_entity_poly.pdbx_seq_one_letter_code
_entity_poly.pdbx_strand_id
1 'polypeptide(L)'
;MAPAESSAAHGSAARHIQHVKVLGGVLALYAVVATALADSPLDALDGSGSIAWIVAIGVGFFITDATIFSLEGRREAHSVSVVELPLTIGLVLVSPVALLIARVIGSGLALVGPRHSRNVKLGFNVALFAAETATASLLVRVVLGTVAPTGAAEWTVIVSIVLVVNQLAGMVTALAISQFEDDHLKRLGPILLIQAAASVTASGLGAGITALVLISPALGVFPLFAVVGVFVALRDNTSQLQRLDDLKKLYEFTGSVGKNLHPDLLVGEALA
;
A
#
# COMPACT_ATOMS: atom_id res chain seq x y z
N MET A 1 -7.76 -43.89 12.36
CA MET A 1 -7.83 -43.64 10.91
C MET A 1 -7.66 -42.12 10.67
N ALA A 2 -6.47 -41.54 10.89
CA ALA A 2 -6.25 -40.07 10.82
C ALA A 2 -4.90 -39.57 10.28
N PRO A 3 -4.03 -40.36 9.59
CA PRO A 3 -2.79 -39.79 9.05
C PRO A 3 -2.86 -39.31 7.58
N ALA A 4 -3.86 -39.73 6.79
CA ALA A 4 -3.89 -39.39 5.36
C ALA A 4 -4.35 -37.97 5.05
N GLU A 5 -5.26 -37.37 5.82
CA GLU A 5 -5.76 -36.01 5.62
C GLU A 5 -4.68 -34.93 5.91
N SER A 6 -3.84 -35.17 6.90
CA SER A 6 -2.72 -34.26 7.25
C SER A 6 -1.69 -34.15 6.13
N SER A 7 -1.38 -35.22 5.43
CA SER A 7 -0.40 -35.24 4.32
C SER A 7 -0.90 -34.49 3.09
N ALA A 8 -2.19 -34.60 2.76
CA ALA A 8 -2.79 -33.89 1.63
C ALA A 8 -2.87 -32.39 1.85
N ALA A 9 -3.19 -31.95 3.06
CA ALA A 9 -3.22 -30.52 3.44
C ALA A 9 -1.83 -29.87 3.38
N HIS A 10 -0.77 -30.56 3.83
CA HIS A 10 0.60 -30.07 3.72
C HIS A 10 1.07 -29.97 2.26
N GLY A 11 0.70 -30.90 1.41
CA GLY A 11 1.04 -30.87 -0.02
C GLY A 11 0.36 -29.74 -0.79
N SER A 12 -0.88 -29.37 -0.42
CA SER A 12 -1.58 -28.24 -1.05
C SER A 12 -0.96 -26.88 -0.62
N ALA A 13 -0.71 -26.69 0.66
CA ALA A 13 -0.08 -25.48 1.17
C ALA A 13 1.31 -25.22 0.56
N ALA A 14 2.12 -26.27 0.39
CA ALA A 14 3.43 -26.16 -0.25
C ALA A 14 3.31 -25.72 -1.73
N ARG A 15 2.34 -26.21 -2.47
CA ARG A 15 2.07 -25.81 -3.87
C ARG A 15 1.65 -24.34 -3.96
N HIS A 16 0.75 -23.86 -3.11
CA HIS A 16 0.34 -22.46 -3.09
C HIS A 16 1.51 -21.52 -2.80
N ILE A 17 2.37 -21.85 -1.82
CA ILE A 17 3.59 -21.11 -1.53
C ILE A 17 4.52 -21.06 -2.75
N GLN A 18 4.65 -22.17 -3.48
CA GLN A 18 5.48 -22.22 -4.69
C GLN A 18 4.92 -21.32 -5.80
N HIS A 19 3.60 -21.33 -6.03
CA HIS A 19 2.96 -20.43 -7.00
C HIS A 19 3.21 -18.95 -6.67
N VAL A 20 3.08 -18.55 -5.40
CA VAL A 20 3.36 -17.16 -4.98
C VAL A 20 4.82 -16.80 -5.18
N LYS A 21 5.78 -17.70 -4.93
CA LYS A 21 7.20 -17.47 -5.20
C LYS A 21 7.47 -17.31 -6.70
N VAL A 22 6.89 -18.14 -7.54
CA VAL A 22 7.05 -18.06 -9.00
C VAL A 22 6.46 -16.75 -9.51
N LEU A 23 5.25 -16.38 -9.07
CA LEU A 23 4.62 -15.11 -9.44
C LEU A 23 5.48 -13.92 -9.01
N GLY A 24 6.01 -13.92 -7.79
CA GLY A 24 6.95 -12.89 -7.31
C GLY A 24 8.22 -12.81 -8.16
N GLY A 25 8.80 -13.95 -8.57
CA GLY A 25 9.95 -13.99 -9.46
C GLY A 25 9.65 -13.39 -10.85
N VAL A 26 8.49 -13.72 -11.42
CA VAL A 26 8.04 -13.16 -12.71
C VAL A 26 7.83 -11.65 -12.61
N LEU A 27 7.19 -11.16 -11.55
CA LEU A 27 6.98 -9.73 -11.30
C LEU A 27 8.32 -8.98 -11.14
N ALA A 28 9.27 -9.56 -10.43
CA ALA A 28 10.60 -8.95 -10.26
C ALA A 28 11.36 -8.87 -11.59
N LEU A 29 11.35 -9.94 -12.38
CA LEU A 29 11.97 -9.94 -13.71
C LEU A 29 11.29 -8.91 -14.63
N TYR A 30 9.96 -8.89 -14.64
CA TYR A 30 9.17 -7.90 -15.39
C TYR A 30 9.55 -6.47 -14.97
N ALA A 31 9.65 -6.19 -13.67
CA ALA A 31 10.02 -4.86 -13.18
C ALA A 31 11.38 -4.40 -13.70
N VAL A 32 12.37 -5.29 -13.71
CA VAL A 32 13.70 -4.98 -14.26
C VAL A 32 13.63 -4.65 -15.75
N VAL A 33 12.95 -5.49 -16.53
CA VAL A 33 12.82 -5.30 -17.98
C VAL A 33 12.04 -4.02 -18.29
N ALA A 34 10.89 -3.81 -17.64
CA ALA A 34 10.05 -2.64 -17.88
C ALA A 34 10.76 -1.34 -17.48
N THR A 35 11.52 -1.34 -16.37
CA THR A 35 12.33 -0.18 -15.96
C THR A 35 13.45 0.09 -16.99
N ALA A 36 14.15 -0.93 -17.46
CA ALA A 36 15.19 -0.77 -18.48
C ALA A 36 14.63 -0.23 -19.81
N LEU A 37 13.39 -0.58 -20.17
CA LEU A 37 12.73 -0.03 -21.35
C LEU A 37 12.22 1.40 -21.14
N ALA A 38 11.85 1.75 -19.90
CA ALA A 38 11.43 3.11 -19.56
C ALA A 38 12.60 4.07 -19.39
N ASP A 39 13.78 3.55 -19.03
CA ASP A 39 14.96 4.38 -18.74
C ASP A 39 15.66 4.81 -20.04
N SER A 40 16.12 6.05 -20.06
CA SER A 40 16.96 6.58 -21.14
C SER A 40 18.40 6.67 -20.64
N PRO A 41 19.40 6.26 -21.45
CA PRO A 41 20.80 6.39 -21.08
C PRO A 41 21.26 7.83 -20.75
N LEU A 42 20.45 8.82 -21.19
CA LEU A 42 20.75 10.25 -21.00
C LEU A 42 20.20 10.83 -19.70
N ASP A 43 19.29 10.11 -19.00
CA ASP A 43 18.65 10.59 -17.75
C ASP A 43 19.41 10.13 -16.49
N ALA A 44 20.58 9.54 -16.66
CA ALA A 44 21.40 9.04 -15.55
C ALA A 44 21.96 10.20 -14.72
N LEU A 45 21.26 10.47 -13.60
CA LEU A 45 21.84 11.10 -12.40
C LEU A 45 22.62 12.41 -12.62
N ASP A 46 22.09 13.38 -13.31
CA ASP A 46 22.70 14.71 -13.38
C ASP A 46 22.33 15.55 -12.13
N GLY A 47 23.22 15.50 -11.15
CA GLY A 47 23.32 16.53 -10.14
C GLY A 47 22.84 16.16 -8.73
N SER A 48 23.39 16.86 -7.74
CA SER A 48 23.15 16.73 -6.29
C SER A 48 21.68 16.92 -5.86
N GLY A 49 20.85 17.60 -6.67
CA GLY A 49 19.42 17.72 -6.47
C GLY A 49 18.64 16.41 -6.63
N SER A 50 19.14 15.54 -7.48
CA SER A 50 18.55 14.22 -7.77
C SER A 50 18.55 13.30 -6.53
N ILE A 51 19.62 13.27 -5.74
CA ILE A 51 19.73 12.42 -4.54
C ILE A 51 18.74 12.85 -3.47
N ALA A 52 18.58 14.16 -3.26
CA ALA A 52 17.63 14.68 -2.28
C ALA A 52 16.19 14.27 -2.60
N TRP A 53 15.79 14.30 -3.87
CA TRP A 53 14.49 13.84 -4.32
C TRP A 53 14.31 12.33 -4.17
N ILE A 54 15.33 11.53 -4.51
CA ILE A 54 15.28 10.07 -4.33
C ILE A 54 15.07 9.72 -2.85
N VAL A 55 15.82 10.38 -1.95
CA VAL A 55 15.67 10.18 -0.50
C VAL A 55 14.29 10.64 -0.02
N ALA A 56 13.83 11.82 -0.43
CA ALA A 56 12.51 12.33 -0.04
C ALA A 56 11.37 11.42 -0.48
N ILE A 57 11.42 10.91 -1.72
CA ILE A 57 10.44 9.99 -2.28
C ILE A 57 10.52 8.63 -1.57
N GLY A 58 11.73 8.12 -1.29
CA GLY A 58 11.93 6.88 -0.53
C GLY A 58 11.38 6.97 0.89
N VAL A 59 11.57 8.08 1.58
CA VAL A 59 10.96 8.37 2.88
C VAL A 59 9.43 8.47 2.75
N GLY A 60 8.93 9.09 1.69
CA GLY A 60 7.49 9.12 1.38
C GLY A 60 6.90 7.72 1.27
N PHE A 61 7.52 6.83 0.51
CA PHE A 61 7.11 5.43 0.41
C PHE A 61 7.18 4.69 1.75
N PHE A 62 8.26 4.89 2.51
CA PHE A 62 8.38 4.31 3.84
C PHE A 62 7.23 4.74 4.77
N ILE A 63 6.93 6.04 4.84
CA ILE A 63 5.87 6.57 5.71
C ILE A 63 4.50 6.03 5.28
N THR A 64 4.18 6.05 3.98
CA THR A 64 2.88 5.61 3.48
C THR A 64 2.67 4.11 3.74
N ASP A 65 3.65 3.27 3.44
CA ASP A 65 3.54 1.82 3.64
C ASP A 65 3.62 1.42 5.12
N ALA A 66 4.45 2.07 5.94
CA ALA A 66 4.51 1.83 7.37
C ALA A 66 3.17 2.13 8.07
N THR A 67 2.42 3.10 7.57
CA THR A 67 1.11 3.46 8.13
C THR A 67 0.03 2.46 7.77
N ILE A 68 0.00 2.01 6.52
CA ILE A 68 -0.93 0.96 6.07
C ILE A 68 -0.75 -0.31 6.91
N PHE A 69 0.49 -0.77 7.06
CA PHE A 69 0.77 -1.98 7.85
C PHE A 69 0.40 -1.86 9.32
N SER A 70 0.44 -0.67 9.90
CA SER A 70 0.01 -0.46 11.28
C SER A 70 -1.52 -0.54 11.45
N LEU A 71 -2.29 -0.23 10.41
CA LEU A 71 -3.75 -0.32 10.39
C LEU A 71 -4.26 -1.75 10.11
N GLU A 72 -3.61 -2.51 9.22
CA GLU A 72 -3.97 -3.89 8.85
C GLU A 72 -3.89 -4.88 10.03
N GLY A 73 -3.14 -4.58 11.07
CA GLY A 73 -3.03 -5.42 12.27
C GLY A 73 -4.25 -5.44 13.16
N ARG A 74 -5.27 -4.69 12.87
CA ARG A 74 -6.49 -4.56 13.64
C ARG A 74 -7.67 -4.87 12.73
N ARG A 75 -8.39 -5.95 13.04
CA ARG A 75 -9.52 -6.51 12.28
C ARG A 75 -10.41 -5.43 11.63
N GLU A 76 -10.64 -5.55 10.32
CA GLU A 76 -11.63 -4.84 9.51
C GLU A 76 -11.40 -3.36 9.15
N ALA A 77 -10.25 -2.75 9.39
CA ALA A 77 -9.96 -1.42 8.84
C ALA A 77 -9.64 -1.53 7.34
N HIS A 78 -10.47 -0.91 6.52
CA HIS A 78 -10.16 -0.71 5.10
C HIS A 78 -8.90 0.15 5.02
N SER A 79 -7.80 -0.44 4.59
CA SER A 79 -6.52 0.26 4.43
C SER A 79 -6.60 1.13 3.19
N VAL A 80 -6.78 2.43 3.38
CA VAL A 80 -6.65 3.40 2.31
C VAL A 80 -5.16 3.62 2.07
N SER A 81 -4.66 3.19 0.91
CA SER A 81 -3.29 3.46 0.49
C SER A 81 -3.16 4.93 0.06
N VAL A 82 -2.08 5.58 0.46
CA VAL A 82 -1.70 6.94 0.01
C VAL A 82 -0.38 6.88 -0.77
N VAL A 83 0.02 5.68 -1.14
CA VAL A 83 1.29 5.38 -1.81
C VAL A 83 1.38 5.99 -3.21
N GLU A 84 0.26 6.26 -3.82
CA GLU A 84 0.16 6.91 -5.12
C GLU A 84 0.68 8.36 -5.10
N LEU A 85 0.68 9.00 -3.92
CA LEU A 85 1.22 10.36 -3.77
C LEU A 85 2.73 10.40 -4.04
N PRO A 86 3.61 9.68 -3.32
CA PRO A 86 5.05 9.67 -3.63
C PRO A 86 5.33 9.03 -5.00
N LEU A 87 4.49 8.09 -5.48
CA LEU A 87 4.64 7.53 -6.82
C LEU A 87 4.45 8.60 -7.90
N THR A 88 3.36 9.39 -7.83
CA THR A 88 3.06 10.45 -8.79
C THR A 88 4.14 11.54 -8.80
N ILE A 89 4.62 11.95 -7.62
CA ILE A 89 5.73 12.88 -7.50
C ILE A 89 6.99 12.31 -8.17
N GLY A 90 7.30 11.06 -7.89
CA GLY A 90 8.50 10.39 -8.39
C GLY A 90 8.48 10.18 -9.90
N LEU A 91 7.33 9.87 -10.50
CA LEU A 91 7.19 9.68 -11.95
C LEU A 91 7.63 10.90 -12.76
N VAL A 92 7.60 12.10 -12.17
CA VAL A 92 7.94 13.34 -12.84
C VAL A 92 9.31 13.89 -12.43
N LEU A 93 9.70 13.74 -11.14
CA LEU A 93 10.89 14.41 -10.60
C LEU A 93 12.17 13.57 -10.66
N VAL A 94 12.07 12.24 -10.84
CA VAL A 94 13.25 11.37 -10.85
C VAL A 94 13.19 10.37 -12.01
N SER A 95 14.35 9.80 -12.37
CA SER A 95 14.40 8.76 -13.40
C SER A 95 13.67 7.48 -12.98
N PRO A 96 13.19 6.65 -13.92
CA PRO A 96 12.53 5.37 -13.64
C PRO A 96 13.35 4.44 -12.74
N VAL A 97 14.66 4.35 -12.95
CA VAL A 97 15.56 3.54 -12.11
C VAL A 97 15.65 4.11 -10.69
N ALA A 98 15.80 5.43 -10.55
CA ALA A 98 15.86 6.08 -9.25
C ALA A 98 14.54 5.91 -8.48
N LEU A 99 13.40 6.03 -9.16
CA LEU A 99 12.09 5.81 -8.57
C LEU A 99 11.92 4.37 -8.10
N LEU A 100 12.33 3.39 -8.92
CA LEU A 100 12.30 1.97 -8.55
C LEU A 100 13.15 1.70 -7.30
N ILE A 101 14.36 2.25 -7.24
CA ILE A 101 15.25 2.12 -6.08
C ILE A 101 14.60 2.73 -4.82
N ALA A 102 14.06 3.96 -4.93
CA ALA A 102 13.38 4.64 -3.84
C ALA A 102 12.17 3.82 -3.33
N ARG A 103 11.38 3.24 -4.25
CA ARG A 103 10.22 2.40 -3.94
C ARG A 103 10.63 1.11 -3.22
N VAL A 104 11.59 0.37 -3.78
CA VAL A 104 12.05 -0.91 -3.22
C VAL A 104 12.67 -0.72 -1.83
N ILE A 105 13.50 0.31 -1.65
CA ILE A 105 14.11 0.60 -0.36
C ILE A 105 13.07 1.12 0.64
N GLY A 106 12.28 2.14 0.28
CA GLY A 106 11.31 2.75 1.18
C GLY A 106 10.25 1.75 1.65
N SER A 107 9.59 1.09 0.71
CA SER A 107 8.57 0.07 1.01
C SER A 107 9.17 -1.18 1.65
N GLY A 108 10.35 -1.61 1.22
CA GLY A 108 11.06 -2.73 1.79
C GLY A 108 11.37 -2.53 3.27
N LEU A 109 11.87 -1.36 3.66
CA LEU A 109 12.12 -1.00 5.06
C LEU A 109 10.82 -0.97 5.89
N ALA A 110 9.72 -0.48 5.32
CA ALA A 110 8.41 -0.49 5.98
C ALA A 110 7.91 -1.91 6.26
N LEU A 111 8.17 -2.86 5.35
CA LEU A 111 7.76 -4.27 5.47
C LEU A 111 8.61 -5.07 6.47
N VAL A 112 9.89 -4.73 6.61
CA VAL A 112 10.84 -5.42 7.54
C VAL A 112 10.63 -4.98 8.99
N GLY A 113 9.92 -3.88 9.25
CA GLY A 113 9.60 -3.36 10.60
C GLY A 113 9.00 -4.41 11.54
N PRO A 114 8.51 -4.08 12.75
CA PRO A 114 8.34 -4.97 13.92
C PRO A 114 7.46 -6.21 13.74
N ARG A 115 6.90 -6.42 12.57
CA ARG A 115 6.16 -7.62 12.20
C ARG A 115 7.02 -8.48 11.29
N HIS A 116 7.62 -9.53 11.83
CA HIS A 116 8.25 -10.62 11.08
C HIS A 116 7.28 -11.18 10.02
N SER A 117 7.15 -10.48 8.88
CA SER A 117 6.43 -11.04 7.74
C SER A 117 7.24 -12.23 7.22
N ARG A 118 6.58 -13.36 6.98
CA ARG A 118 7.22 -14.54 6.39
C ARG A 118 7.94 -14.10 5.11
N ASN A 119 9.19 -14.52 4.93
CA ASN A 119 10.07 -14.11 3.81
C ASN A 119 9.40 -14.17 2.43
N VAL A 120 8.44 -15.08 2.24
CA VAL A 120 7.68 -15.22 0.98
C VAL A 120 6.74 -14.03 0.76
N LYS A 121 6.02 -13.59 1.80
CA LYS A 121 5.11 -12.42 1.70
C LYS A 121 5.90 -11.13 1.45
N LEU A 122 7.05 -10.98 2.11
CA LEU A 122 7.95 -9.85 1.88
C LEU A 122 8.43 -9.80 0.43
N GLY A 123 8.98 -10.91 -0.07
CA GLY A 123 9.51 -10.99 -1.43
C GLY A 123 8.43 -10.71 -2.50
N PHE A 124 7.23 -11.27 -2.32
CA PHE A 124 6.10 -11.03 -3.21
C PHE A 124 5.67 -9.55 -3.22
N ASN A 125 5.50 -8.94 -2.06
CA ASN A 125 5.08 -7.54 -1.96
C ASN A 125 6.11 -6.59 -2.57
N VAL A 126 7.40 -6.78 -2.30
CA VAL A 126 8.47 -5.98 -2.90
C VAL A 126 8.50 -6.13 -4.42
N ALA A 127 8.33 -7.35 -4.94
CA ALA A 127 8.26 -7.60 -6.38
C ALA A 127 7.03 -6.95 -7.02
N LEU A 128 5.87 -6.99 -6.35
CA LEU A 128 4.66 -6.34 -6.82
C LEU A 128 4.81 -4.82 -6.87
N PHE A 129 5.36 -4.19 -5.82
CA PHE A 129 5.61 -2.76 -5.78
C PHE A 129 6.62 -2.31 -6.84
N ALA A 130 7.64 -3.13 -7.08
CA ALA A 130 8.60 -2.90 -8.15
C ALA A 130 7.92 -2.97 -9.54
N ALA A 131 7.06 -3.97 -9.77
CA ALA A 131 6.33 -4.13 -11.02
C ALA A 131 5.32 -3.00 -11.25
N GLU A 132 4.61 -2.56 -10.21
CA GLU A 132 3.71 -1.40 -10.22
C GLU A 132 4.46 -0.13 -10.66
N THR A 133 5.57 0.19 -9.99
CA THR A 133 6.39 1.36 -10.27
C THR A 133 6.96 1.33 -11.69
N ALA A 134 7.49 0.18 -12.11
CA ALA A 134 8.04 -0.01 -13.45
C ALA A 134 6.97 0.14 -14.54
N THR A 135 5.77 -0.42 -14.31
CA THR A 135 4.64 -0.29 -15.24
C THR A 135 4.19 1.17 -15.37
N ALA A 136 4.03 1.88 -14.26
CA ALA A 136 3.65 3.29 -14.27
C ALA A 136 4.69 4.14 -15.01
N SER A 137 5.99 3.94 -14.72
CA SER A 137 7.08 4.63 -15.39
C SER A 137 7.11 4.36 -16.92
N LEU A 138 6.95 3.09 -17.30
CA LEU A 138 6.92 2.71 -18.72
C LEU A 138 5.73 3.33 -19.44
N LEU A 139 4.54 3.29 -18.87
CA LEU A 139 3.33 3.86 -19.47
C LEU A 139 3.43 5.38 -19.59
N VAL A 140 3.91 6.07 -18.57
CA VAL A 140 4.15 7.53 -18.63
C VAL A 140 5.14 7.85 -19.74
N ARG A 141 6.24 7.08 -19.86
CA ARG A 141 7.24 7.26 -20.90
C ARG A 141 6.69 7.02 -22.31
N VAL A 142 5.89 5.98 -22.50
CA VAL A 142 5.29 5.63 -23.78
C VAL A 142 4.27 6.68 -24.22
N VAL A 143 3.46 7.21 -23.28
CA VAL A 143 2.36 8.12 -23.61
C VAL A 143 2.79 9.58 -23.68
N LEU A 144 3.62 10.03 -22.74
CA LEU A 144 4.04 11.44 -22.63
C LEU A 144 5.47 11.70 -23.11
N GLY A 145 6.28 10.64 -23.30
CA GLY A 145 7.69 10.77 -23.65
C GLY A 145 8.54 11.24 -22.47
N THR A 146 9.51 12.14 -22.76
CA THR A 146 10.48 12.64 -21.77
C THR A 146 10.18 14.07 -21.30
N VAL A 147 9.06 14.64 -21.74
CA VAL A 147 8.73 16.05 -21.46
C VAL A 147 7.99 16.15 -20.14
N ALA A 148 8.38 17.12 -19.32
CA ALA A 148 7.64 17.42 -18.08
C ALA A 148 6.21 17.86 -18.42
N PRO A 149 5.21 17.43 -17.66
CA PRO A 149 3.82 17.79 -17.90
C PRO A 149 3.62 19.29 -17.67
N THR A 150 3.04 19.96 -18.66
CA THR A 150 2.80 21.42 -18.63
C THR A 150 1.32 21.77 -18.62
N GLY A 151 0.46 20.87 -19.09
CA GLY A 151 -0.97 21.08 -19.24
C GLY A 151 -1.83 20.13 -18.41
N ALA A 152 -3.09 20.50 -18.20
CA ALA A 152 -4.05 19.69 -17.44
C ALA A 152 -4.27 18.29 -18.08
N ALA A 153 -4.17 18.18 -19.39
CA ALA A 153 -4.33 16.90 -20.08
C ALA A 153 -3.22 15.90 -19.70
N GLU A 154 -1.98 16.34 -19.65
CA GLU A 154 -0.82 15.51 -19.29
C GLU A 154 -0.91 15.04 -17.83
N TRP A 155 -1.30 15.93 -16.92
CA TRP A 155 -1.56 15.58 -15.53
C TRP A 155 -2.70 14.56 -15.40
N THR A 156 -3.79 14.72 -16.16
CA THR A 156 -4.88 13.76 -16.18
C THR A 156 -4.41 12.39 -16.65
N VAL A 157 -3.53 12.34 -17.66
CA VAL A 157 -2.93 11.08 -18.15
C VAL A 157 -2.10 10.41 -17.04
N ILE A 158 -1.24 11.16 -16.32
CA ILE A 158 -0.43 10.60 -15.22
C ILE A 158 -1.33 10.02 -14.13
N VAL A 159 -2.32 10.78 -13.66
CA VAL A 159 -3.28 10.32 -12.63
C VAL A 159 -4.03 9.07 -13.11
N SER A 160 -4.44 9.02 -14.38
CA SER A 160 -5.13 7.87 -14.96
C SER A 160 -4.24 6.64 -15.03
N ILE A 161 -2.96 6.80 -15.40
CA ILE A 161 -1.97 5.72 -15.43
C ILE A 161 -1.77 5.15 -14.01
N VAL A 162 -1.55 6.03 -13.03
CA VAL A 162 -1.38 5.60 -11.63
C VAL A 162 -2.61 4.85 -11.13
N LEU A 163 -3.81 5.36 -11.42
CA LEU A 163 -5.06 4.69 -11.07
C LEU A 163 -5.15 3.29 -11.68
N VAL A 164 -4.93 3.16 -12.99
CA VAL A 164 -5.04 1.87 -13.70
C VAL A 164 -4.01 0.88 -13.15
N VAL A 165 -2.77 1.30 -12.96
CA VAL A 165 -1.69 0.44 -12.47
C VAL A 165 -1.97 0.00 -11.03
N ASN A 166 -2.47 0.88 -10.17
CA ASN A 166 -2.86 0.53 -8.81
C ASN A 166 -4.03 -0.48 -8.79
N GLN A 167 -5.04 -0.32 -9.65
CA GLN A 167 -6.14 -1.30 -9.76
C GLN A 167 -5.62 -2.67 -10.22
N LEU A 168 -4.69 -2.70 -11.17
CA LEU A 168 -4.06 -3.95 -11.61
C LEU A 168 -3.27 -4.61 -10.48
N ALA A 169 -2.50 -3.84 -9.71
CA ALA A 169 -1.78 -4.35 -8.54
C ALA A 169 -2.74 -4.91 -7.48
N GLY A 170 -3.87 -4.23 -7.24
CA GLY A 170 -4.95 -4.71 -6.37
C GLY A 170 -5.54 -6.03 -6.84
N MET A 171 -5.80 -6.18 -8.14
CA MET A 171 -6.28 -7.44 -8.73
C MET A 171 -5.25 -8.58 -8.58
N VAL A 172 -3.96 -8.32 -8.84
CA VAL A 172 -2.90 -9.32 -8.65
C VAL A 172 -2.80 -9.75 -7.19
N THR A 173 -2.90 -8.80 -6.26
CA THR A 173 -2.94 -9.11 -4.82
C THR A 173 -4.14 -9.99 -4.46
N ALA A 174 -5.32 -9.64 -4.95
CA ALA A 174 -6.54 -10.40 -4.70
C ALA A 174 -6.47 -11.83 -5.28
N LEU A 175 -5.91 -11.99 -6.47
CA LEU A 175 -5.64 -13.31 -7.06
C LEU A 175 -4.64 -14.11 -6.23
N ALA A 176 -3.61 -13.48 -5.68
CA ALA A 176 -2.66 -14.14 -4.79
C ALA A 176 -3.32 -14.59 -3.48
N ILE A 177 -4.20 -13.76 -2.90
CA ILE A 177 -4.93 -14.08 -1.66
C ILE A 177 -5.99 -15.16 -1.90
N SER A 178 -6.68 -15.15 -3.04
CA SER A 178 -7.72 -16.14 -3.38
C SER A 178 -7.20 -17.57 -3.48
N GLN A 179 -5.87 -17.76 -3.59
CA GLN A 179 -5.25 -19.08 -3.48
C GLN A 179 -5.35 -19.67 -2.06
N PHE A 180 -5.68 -18.84 -1.06
CA PHE A 180 -5.73 -19.21 0.36
C PHE A 180 -7.13 -19.01 0.98
N GLU A 181 -7.99 -18.19 0.36
CA GLU A 181 -9.33 -17.82 0.86
C GLU A 181 -10.35 -17.78 -0.29
N ASP A 182 -11.29 -18.72 -0.31
CA ASP A 182 -12.29 -18.89 -1.40
C ASP A 182 -13.28 -17.70 -1.51
N ASP A 183 -13.57 -16.99 -0.41
CA ASP A 183 -14.57 -15.91 -0.38
C ASP A 183 -14.01 -14.50 -0.69
N HIS A 184 -12.70 -14.38 -0.88
CA HIS A 184 -12.05 -13.08 -1.07
C HIS A 184 -12.50 -12.38 -2.37
N LEU A 185 -12.70 -13.14 -3.44
CA LEU A 185 -13.12 -12.60 -4.75
C LEU A 185 -14.52 -11.97 -4.73
N LYS A 186 -15.43 -12.42 -3.87
CA LYS A 186 -16.80 -11.87 -3.76
C LYS A 186 -16.82 -10.44 -3.21
N ARG A 187 -15.80 -10.04 -2.47
CA ARG A 187 -15.67 -8.70 -1.85
C ARG A 187 -14.81 -7.73 -2.65
N LEU A 188 -14.27 -8.16 -3.79
CA LEU A 188 -13.33 -7.37 -4.62
C LEU A 188 -13.94 -6.05 -5.12
N GLY A 189 -15.18 -6.05 -5.60
CA GLY A 189 -15.80 -4.87 -6.18
C GLY A 189 -15.80 -3.64 -5.26
N PRO A 190 -16.37 -3.72 -4.04
CA PRO A 190 -16.34 -2.63 -3.08
C PRO A 190 -14.92 -2.19 -2.69
N ILE A 191 -13.98 -3.13 -2.54
CA ILE A 191 -12.59 -2.83 -2.18
C ILE A 191 -11.93 -2.02 -3.29
N LEU A 192 -12.05 -2.45 -4.55
CA LEU A 192 -11.48 -1.75 -5.70
C LEU A 192 -12.08 -0.35 -5.90
N LEU A 193 -13.37 -0.16 -5.59
CA LEU A 193 -14.00 1.16 -5.68
C LEU A 193 -13.43 2.14 -4.65
N ILE A 194 -13.27 1.71 -3.40
CA ILE A 194 -12.67 2.53 -2.33
C ILE A 194 -11.20 2.83 -2.68
N GLN A 195 -10.47 1.82 -3.13
CA GLN A 195 -9.09 1.97 -3.57
C GLN A 195 -8.98 2.95 -4.75
N ALA A 196 -9.90 2.91 -5.73
CA ALA A 196 -9.92 3.84 -6.84
C ALA A 196 -10.13 5.29 -6.39
N ALA A 197 -11.08 5.54 -5.49
CA ALA A 197 -11.33 6.87 -4.96
C ALA A 197 -10.11 7.41 -4.20
N ALA A 198 -9.48 6.57 -3.38
CA ALA A 198 -8.26 6.92 -2.65
C ALA A 198 -7.09 7.20 -3.59
N SER A 199 -6.91 6.37 -4.62
CA SER A 199 -5.85 6.51 -5.62
C SER A 199 -5.97 7.81 -6.41
N VAL A 200 -7.18 8.16 -6.88
CA VAL A 200 -7.44 9.44 -7.57
C VAL A 200 -7.13 10.62 -6.65
N THR A 201 -7.52 10.55 -5.39
CA THR A 201 -7.25 11.62 -4.43
C THR A 201 -5.75 11.77 -4.16
N ALA A 202 -5.06 10.67 -3.85
CA ALA A 202 -3.63 10.68 -3.53
C ALA A 202 -2.77 11.09 -4.74
N SER A 203 -3.06 10.54 -5.94
CA SER A 203 -2.35 10.90 -7.17
C SER A 203 -2.64 12.34 -7.61
N GLY A 204 -3.88 12.80 -7.45
CA GLY A 204 -4.25 14.20 -7.70
C GLY A 204 -3.49 15.19 -6.79
N LEU A 205 -3.38 14.88 -5.50
CA LEU A 205 -2.56 15.65 -4.57
C LEU A 205 -1.08 15.60 -4.98
N GLY A 206 -0.55 14.43 -5.32
CA GLY A 206 0.82 14.26 -5.81
C GLY A 206 1.09 15.10 -7.06
N ALA A 207 0.16 15.11 -8.03
CA ALA A 207 0.24 15.94 -9.22
C ALA A 207 0.25 17.44 -8.90
N GLY A 208 -0.63 17.87 -8.00
CA GLY A 208 -0.67 19.27 -7.53
C GLY A 208 0.62 19.71 -6.84
N ILE A 209 1.17 18.86 -5.96
CA ILE A 209 2.47 19.11 -5.30
C ILE A 209 3.57 19.24 -6.34
N THR A 210 3.63 18.28 -7.29
CA THR A 210 4.67 18.26 -8.32
C THR A 210 4.58 19.47 -9.24
N ALA A 211 3.37 19.88 -9.63
CA ALA A 211 3.16 21.08 -10.44
C ALA A 211 3.69 22.33 -9.72
N LEU A 212 3.46 22.46 -8.40
CA LEU A 212 4.00 23.55 -7.59
C LEU A 212 5.53 23.50 -7.48
N VAL A 213 6.10 22.31 -7.30
CA VAL A 213 7.56 22.09 -7.25
C VAL A 213 8.22 22.49 -8.57
N LEU A 214 7.60 22.19 -9.72
CA LEU A 214 8.10 22.58 -11.04
C LEU A 214 8.08 24.10 -11.27
N ILE A 215 7.12 24.83 -10.66
CA ILE A 215 7.09 26.29 -10.69
C ILE A 215 8.17 26.86 -9.77
N SER A 216 8.26 26.38 -8.54
CA SER A 216 9.27 26.75 -7.57
C SER A 216 9.39 25.66 -6.50
N PRO A 217 10.60 25.13 -6.26
CA PRO A 217 10.82 24.09 -5.24
C PRO A 217 10.35 24.50 -3.83
N ALA A 218 10.44 25.82 -3.51
CA ALA A 218 9.98 26.36 -2.24
C ALA A 218 8.46 26.24 -2.06
N LEU A 219 7.67 26.31 -3.13
CA LEU A 219 6.21 26.19 -3.07
C LEU A 219 5.76 24.76 -2.76
N GLY A 220 6.56 23.75 -3.11
CA GLY A 220 6.27 22.34 -2.79
C GLY A 220 6.27 22.03 -1.29
N VAL A 221 6.90 22.86 -0.47
CA VAL A 221 6.94 22.67 0.99
C VAL A 221 5.56 22.88 1.64
N PHE A 222 4.76 23.83 1.16
CA PHE A 222 3.45 24.14 1.75
C PHE A 222 2.44 22.98 1.67
N PRO A 223 2.20 22.36 0.50
CA PRO A 223 1.28 21.23 0.43
C PRO A 223 1.81 19.98 1.16
N LEU A 224 3.13 19.82 1.35
CA LEU A 224 3.67 18.77 2.19
C LEU A 224 3.21 18.91 3.65
N PHE A 225 3.18 20.12 4.20
CA PHE A 225 2.62 20.36 5.53
C PHE A 225 1.12 20.00 5.59
N ALA A 226 0.35 20.34 4.56
CA ALA A 226 -1.06 19.97 4.48
C ALA A 226 -1.24 18.44 4.45
N VAL A 227 -0.43 17.71 3.66
CA VAL A 227 -0.45 16.26 3.61
C VAL A 227 -0.10 15.64 4.96
N VAL A 228 0.96 16.15 5.62
CA VAL A 228 1.34 15.69 6.97
C VAL A 228 0.22 15.99 7.97
N GLY A 229 -0.40 17.16 7.90
CA GLY A 229 -1.52 17.54 8.77
C GLY A 229 -2.74 16.62 8.59
N VAL A 230 -3.13 16.38 7.35
CA VAL A 230 -4.23 15.41 7.01
C VAL A 230 -3.87 14.01 7.50
N PHE A 231 -2.64 13.59 7.29
CA PHE A 231 -2.16 12.27 7.73
C PHE A 231 -2.22 12.11 9.26
N VAL A 232 -1.75 13.12 10.02
CA VAL A 232 -1.83 13.12 11.49
C VAL A 232 -3.29 13.11 11.94
N ALA A 233 -4.16 13.91 11.31
CA ALA A 233 -5.58 13.97 11.63
C ALA A 233 -6.29 12.62 11.35
N LEU A 234 -6.00 11.97 10.24
CA LEU A 234 -6.54 10.64 9.91
C LEU A 234 -6.06 9.59 10.92
N ARG A 235 -4.78 9.61 11.30
CA ARG A 235 -4.22 8.71 12.29
C ARG A 235 -4.88 8.89 13.67
N ASP A 236 -5.10 10.13 14.08
CA ASP A 236 -5.76 10.43 15.36
C ASP A 236 -7.22 9.98 15.34
N ASN A 237 -7.95 10.27 14.28
CA ASN A 237 -9.35 9.85 14.12
C ASN A 237 -9.50 8.31 14.13
N THR A 238 -8.61 7.57 13.47
CA THR A 238 -8.64 6.10 13.51
C THR A 238 -8.36 5.55 14.91
N SER A 239 -7.51 6.21 15.70
CA SER A 239 -7.24 5.81 17.08
C SER A 239 -8.44 6.04 18.00
N GLN A 240 -9.22 7.10 17.77
CA GLN A 240 -10.43 7.39 18.51
C GLN A 240 -11.55 6.40 18.21
N LEU A 241 -11.76 6.06 16.94
CA LEU A 241 -12.73 5.04 16.52
C LEU A 241 -12.43 3.67 17.15
N GLN A 242 -11.16 3.31 17.27
CA GLN A 242 -10.73 2.08 17.91
C GLN A 242 -11.02 2.07 19.41
N ARG A 243 -10.79 3.19 20.12
CA ARG A 243 -11.14 3.31 21.52
C ARG A 243 -12.65 3.15 21.76
N LEU A 244 -13.47 3.70 20.84
CA LEU A 244 -14.92 3.52 20.91
C LEU A 244 -15.34 2.06 20.68
N ASP A 245 -14.71 1.34 19.73
CA ASP A 245 -14.98 -0.08 19.51
C ASP A 245 -14.55 -0.95 20.69
N ASP A 246 -13.40 -0.66 21.29
CA ASP A 246 -12.92 -1.36 22.50
C ASP A 246 -13.84 -1.10 23.71
N LEU A 247 -14.33 0.13 23.88
CA LEU A 247 -15.32 0.47 24.90
C LEU A 247 -16.65 -0.26 24.66
N LYS A 248 -17.11 -0.34 23.41
CA LYS A 248 -18.32 -1.08 23.04
C LYS A 248 -18.19 -2.56 23.37
N LYS A 249 -17.06 -3.18 23.04
CA LYS A 249 -16.77 -4.59 23.38
C LYS A 249 -16.74 -4.83 24.87
N LEU A 250 -16.12 -3.91 25.65
CA LEU A 250 -16.14 -3.97 27.13
C LEU A 250 -17.57 -3.86 27.68
N TYR A 251 -18.38 -2.97 27.09
CA TYR A 251 -19.77 -2.81 27.50
C TYR A 251 -20.63 -4.06 27.18
N GLU A 252 -20.44 -4.65 26.00
CA GLU A 252 -21.11 -5.89 25.60
C GLU A 252 -20.67 -7.07 26.48
N PHE A 253 -19.38 -7.15 26.82
CA PHE A 253 -18.85 -8.16 27.74
C PHE A 253 -19.43 -8.01 29.15
N THR A 254 -19.41 -6.80 29.73
CA THR A 254 -20.00 -6.55 31.05
C THR A 254 -21.50 -6.81 31.08
N GLY A 255 -22.22 -6.46 29.99
CA GLY A 255 -23.63 -6.78 29.84
C GLY A 255 -23.93 -8.29 29.76
N SER A 256 -23.07 -9.05 29.09
CA SER A 256 -23.19 -10.52 29.00
C SER A 256 -22.87 -11.22 30.32
N VAL A 257 -21.85 -10.76 31.05
CA VAL A 257 -21.49 -11.26 32.35
C VAL A 257 -22.60 -10.94 33.38
N GLY A 258 -23.16 -9.72 33.32
CA GLY A 258 -24.27 -9.31 34.19
C GLY A 258 -25.56 -10.11 33.96
N LYS A 259 -25.83 -10.55 32.73
CA LYS A 259 -26.97 -11.42 32.41
C LYS A 259 -26.76 -12.87 32.85
N ASN A 260 -25.54 -13.36 32.94
CA ASN A 260 -25.20 -14.73 33.34
C ASN A 260 -24.97 -14.87 34.85
N LEU A 261 -24.83 -13.78 35.57
CA LEU A 261 -24.85 -13.78 37.05
C LEU A 261 -26.31 -13.86 37.46
N HIS A 262 -26.80 -15.08 37.71
CA HIS A 262 -28.10 -15.30 38.33
C HIS A 262 -28.10 -14.61 39.72
N PRO A 263 -28.99 -13.62 39.96
CA PRO A 263 -29.04 -12.94 41.25
C PRO A 263 -29.32 -13.90 42.43
N ASP A 264 -29.93 -15.06 42.13
CA ASP A 264 -30.27 -16.07 43.15
C ASP A 264 -29.05 -16.79 43.74
N LEU A 265 -27.91 -16.86 43.04
CA LEU A 265 -26.68 -17.46 43.53
C LEU A 265 -25.94 -16.51 44.52
N LEU A 266 -26.01 -15.21 44.30
CA LEU A 266 -25.36 -14.21 45.14
C LEU A 266 -26.13 -13.98 46.47
N VAL A 267 -27.45 -14.12 46.45
CA VAL A 267 -28.28 -13.99 47.64
C VAL A 267 -28.15 -15.23 48.56
N GLY A 268 -27.95 -16.43 47.98
CA GLY A 268 -27.74 -17.66 48.72
C GLY A 268 -26.42 -17.69 49.49
N GLU A 269 -25.34 -17.14 48.97
CA GLU A 269 -24.02 -17.08 49.61
C GLU A 269 -23.92 -15.97 50.66
N ALA A 270 -24.72 -14.90 50.54
CA ALA A 270 -24.72 -13.79 51.49
C ALA A 270 -25.60 -14.05 52.73
N LEU A 271 -26.44 -15.09 52.71
CA LEU A 271 -27.36 -15.47 53.79
C LEU A 271 -26.96 -16.75 54.53
N ALA A 272 -25.84 -17.39 54.13
CA ALA A 272 -25.24 -18.53 54.83
C ALA A 272 -24.06 -18.09 55.70
#